data_b301cb55e4c1037f496e13f4bac9d736
#
_entry.id   b301cb55e4c1037f496e13f4bac9d736
#
_cell.length_a   1.000
_cell.length_b   1.000
_cell.length_c   1.000
_cell.angle_alpha   90.00
_cell.angle_beta   90.00
_cell.angle_gamma   90.00
#
_symmetry.space_group_name_H-M   'P 1'
#
loop_
_entity.id
_entity.type
_entity.pdbx_description
1 polymer ?
#
loop_
_entity_poly.entity_id
_entity_poly.type
_entity_poly.pdbx_seq_one_letter_code
_entity_poly.pdbx_strand_id
1 'polypeptide(L)'
;HPDAEGHPACLPELCPYANGYYERIKDALAALLDGAPQFDRAALEAAARQFTVCPFELGLDLSAWADVVIGDYNYLFDPVVRLHRFFDAAGDWLFLIDEAHNLPDRARAMYSAGFAKSALTDAKRALGRGKSSLKTALSRADRAFLEARKQVAVLAPRRGVSPPAADAAGQTSLLEETPAPGIALPEPLLAQEGTVFFRELPDALLKPLHALQA
;
A
#
# COMPACT_ATOMS: atom_id res chain seq x y z
N HIS A 1 -17.03 9.92 11.09
CA HIS A 1 -16.24 10.42 12.20
C HIS A 1 -14.85 9.77 12.16
N PRO A 2 -13.77 10.53 12.28
CA PRO A 2 -12.43 9.97 12.38
C PRO A 2 -12.22 9.30 13.75
N ASP A 3 -11.36 8.27 13.79
CA ASP A 3 -10.82 7.72 15.03
C ASP A 3 -9.82 8.70 15.68
N ALA A 4 -9.16 8.29 16.77
CA ALA A 4 -8.18 9.12 17.48
C ALA A 4 -6.94 9.47 16.62
N GLU A 5 -6.68 8.72 15.57
CA GLU A 5 -5.57 8.92 14.62
C GLU A 5 -6.01 9.63 13.34
N GLY A 6 -7.28 10.03 13.22
CA GLY A 6 -7.82 10.77 12.07
C GLY A 6 -8.28 9.89 10.91
N HIS A 7 -8.31 8.57 11.06
CA HIS A 7 -8.83 7.65 10.04
C HIS A 7 -10.36 7.52 10.15
N PRO A 8 -11.07 7.26 9.03
CA PRO A 8 -12.51 7.05 9.07
C PRO A 8 -12.87 5.79 9.87
N ALA A 9 -13.51 5.96 11.01
CA ALA A 9 -14.03 4.86 11.82
C ALA A 9 -15.48 4.52 11.36
N CYS A 10 -15.61 3.56 10.45
CA CYS A 10 -16.88 3.13 9.88
C CYS A 10 -17.60 2.06 10.72
N LEU A 11 -17.37 2.04 12.02
CA LEU A 11 -18.05 1.11 12.93
C LEU A 11 -19.43 1.66 13.28
N PRO A 12 -20.52 0.84 13.27
CA PRO A 12 -21.87 1.27 13.59
C PRO A 12 -21.99 1.90 14.98
N GLU A 13 -21.18 1.48 15.94
CA GLU A 13 -21.16 2.01 17.31
C GLU A 13 -20.56 3.43 17.39
N LEU A 14 -19.71 3.80 16.42
CA LEU A 14 -18.96 5.06 16.42
C LEU A 14 -19.47 6.05 15.37
N CYS A 15 -20.05 5.55 14.28
CA CYS A 15 -20.48 6.37 13.15
C CYS A 15 -22.01 6.36 12.99
N PRO A 16 -22.71 7.48 13.24
CA PRO A 16 -24.17 7.55 13.09
C PRO A 16 -24.66 7.30 11.66
N TYR A 17 -23.80 7.54 10.66
CA TYR A 17 -24.10 7.29 9.25
C TYR A 17 -23.97 5.81 8.87
N ALA A 18 -23.18 5.03 9.60
CA ALA A 18 -23.07 3.59 9.43
C ALA A 18 -24.15 2.84 10.22
N ASN A 19 -24.50 3.34 11.41
CA ASN A 19 -25.53 2.74 12.24
C ASN A 19 -26.91 2.82 11.56
N GLY A 20 -27.56 1.68 11.35
CA GLY A 20 -28.86 1.58 10.68
C GLY A 20 -28.84 2.03 9.21
N TYR A 21 -27.71 1.95 8.53
CA TYR A 21 -27.54 2.33 7.12
C TYR A 21 -28.53 1.58 6.21
N TYR A 22 -28.61 0.26 6.33
CA TYR A 22 -29.42 -0.59 5.45
C TYR A 22 -30.94 -0.39 5.64
N GLU A 23 -31.35 0.17 6.74
CA GLU A 23 -32.76 0.51 7.03
C GLU A 23 -33.15 1.80 6.29
N ARG A 24 -32.25 2.77 6.17
CA ARG A 24 -32.51 4.11 5.65
C ARG A 24 -32.09 4.33 4.19
N ILE A 25 -31.19 3.49 3.67
CA ILE A 25 -30.65 3.67 2.31
C ILE A 25 -31.73 3.62 1.24
N LYS A 26 -32.76 2.81 1.40
CA LYS A 26 -33.86 2.66 0.43
C LYS A 26 -34.63 3.97 0.25
N ASP A 27 -34.94 4.64 1.36
CA ASP A 27 -35.67 5.92 1.33
C ASP A 27 -34.78 7.02 0.74
N ALA A 28 -33.48 7.03 1.06
CA ALA A 28 -32.53 7.97 0.49
C ALA A 28 -32.37 7.81 -1.03
N LEU A 29 -32.27 6.57 -1.51
CA LEU A 29 -32.20 6.26 -2.95
C LEU A 29 -33.51 6.65 -3.66
N ALA A 30 -34.67 6.28 -3.10
CA ALA A 30 -35.95 6.65 -3.68
C ALA A 30 -36.10 8.17 -3.82
N ALA A 31 -35.78 8.92 -2.78
CA ALA A 31 -35.82 10.38 -2.81
C ALA A 31 -34.90 11.01 -3.84
N LEU A 32 -33.71 10.44 -4.06
CA LEU A 32 -32.79 10.91 -5.10
C LEU A 32 -33.31 10.57 -6.51
N LEU A 33 -33.76 9.34 -6.74
CA LEU A 33 -34.22 8.86 -8.06
C LEU A 33 -35.51 9.55 -8.51
N ASP A 34 -36.38 9.93 -7.57
CA ASP A 34 -37.60 10.70 -7.90
C ASP A 34 -37.32 12.19 -8.19
N GLY A 35 -36.14 12.71 -7.80
CA GLY A 35 -35.85 14.14 -7.84
C GLY A 35 -35.24 14.63 -9.15
N ALA A 36 -34.10 14.09 -9.58
CA ALA A 36 -33.34 14.63 -10.71
C ALA A 36 -32.57 13.52 -11.44
N PRO A 37 -32.34 13.66 -12.75
CA PRO A 37 -31.57 12.69 -13.53
C PRO A 37 -30.05 12.81 -13.33
N GLN A 38 -29.58 13.76 -12.56
CA GLN A 38 -28.15 14.02 -12.35
C GLN A 38 -27.86 14.23 -10.85
N PHE A 39 -26.86 13.53 -10.37
CA PHE A 39 -26.47 13.52 -8.95
C PHE A 39 -25.03 13.96 -8.80
N ASP A 40 -24.85 15.15 -8.28
CA ASP A 40 -23.56 15.69 -7.92
C ASP A 40 -23.25 15.45 -6.42
N ARG A 41 -22.05 15.85 -6.03
CA ARG A 41 -21.61 15.74 -4.63
C ARG A 41 -22.55 16.47 -3.67
N ALA A 42 -23.08 17.64 -4.06
CA ALA A 42 -23.94 18.43 -3.19
C ALA A 42 -25.29 17.73 -2.94
N ALA A 43 -25.88 17.13 -3.98
CA ALA A 43 -27.09 16.36 -3.88
C ALA A 43 -26.91 15.13 -2.97
N LEU A 44 -25.81 14.38 -3.16
CA LEU A 44 -25.48 13.23 -2.32
C LEU A 44 -25.28 13.62 -0.86
N GLU A 45 -24.53 14.70 -0.58
CA GLU A 45 -24.33 15.18 0.79
C GLU A 45 -25.62 15.70 1.44
N ALA A 46 -26.51 16.31 0.68
CA ALA A 46 -27.79 16.77 1.18
C ALA A 46 -28.69 15.58 1.57
N ALA A 47 -28.84 14.59 0.69
CA ALA A 47 -29.59 13.36 0.97
C ALA A 47 -28.97 12.58 2.13
N ALA A 48 -27.64 12.48 2.18
CA ALA A 48 -26.92 11.81 3.25
C ALA A 48 -27.21 12.44 4.63
N ARG A 49 -27.27 13.76 4.70
CA ARG A 49 -27.65 14.49 5.93
C ARG A 49 -29.12 14.28 6.29
N GLN A 50 -30.00 14.35 5.30
CA GLN A 50 -31.44 14.19 5.49
C GLN A 50 -31.80 12.82 6.05
N PHE A 51 -31.22 11.77 5.48
CA PHE A 51 -31.52 10.38 5.84
C PHE A 51 -30.50 9.77 6.83
N THR A 52 -29.48 10.51 7.24
CA THR A 52 -28.40 10.03 8.12
C THR A 52 -27.74 8.76 7.58
N VAL A 53 -27.37 8.75 6.30
CA VAL A 53 -26.64 7.67 5.61
C VAL A 53 -25.27 8.15 5.18
N CYS A 54 -24.31 7.22 5.04
CA CYS A 54 -22.97 7.58 4.58
C CYS A 54 -23.00 8.10 3.14
N PRO A 55 -22.53 9.33 2.85
CA PRO A 55 -22.59 9.89 1.50
C PRO A 55 -21.74 9.12 0.49
N PHE A 56 -20.65 8.50 0.94
CA PHE A 56 -19.80 7.66 0.10
C PHE A 56 -20.53 6.37 -0.32
N GLU A 57 -21.05 5.63 0.64
CA GLU A 57 -21.80 4.39 0.35
C GLU A 57 -23.10 4.69 -0.43
N LEU A 58 -23.79 5.79 -0.11
CA LEU A 58 -24.95 6.25 -0.88
C LEU A 58 -24.61 6.49 -2.35
N GLY A 59 -23.46 7.11 -2.63
CA GLY A 59 -22.99 7.32 -4.00
C GLY A 59 -22.67 6.00 -4.71
N LEU A 60 -22.07 5.04 -4.02
CA LEU A 60 -21.80 3.72 -4.56
C LEU A 60 -23.08 2.92 -4.82
N ASP A 61 -24.05 2.96 -3.92
CA ASP A 61 -25.32 2.25 -4.11
C ASP A 61 -26.14 2.90 -5.23
N LEU A 62 -26.14 4.24 -5.33
CA LEU A 62 -26.80 4.98 -6.40
C LEU A 62 -26.16 4.69 -7.77
N SER A 63 -24.83 4.51 -7.83
CA SER A 63 -24.14 4.22 -9.10
C SER A 63 -24.57 2.92 -9.77
N ALA A 64 -25.17 1.98 -9.02
CA ALA A 64 -25.75 0.76 -9.57
C ALA A 64 -27.03 1.01 -10.39
N TRP A 65 -27.64 2.19 -10.26
CA TRP A 65 -28.85 2.63 -10.97
C TRP A 65 -28.56 3.67 -12.05
N ALA A 66 -27.31 4.10 -12.18
CA ALA A 66 -26.91 5.14 -13.10
C ALA A 66 -26.47 4.55 -14.46
N ASP A 67 -26.89 5.20 -15.56
CA ASP A 67 -26.41 4.88 -16.90
C ASP A 67 -24.98 5.36 -17.14
N VAL A 68 -24.56 6.44 -16.44
CA VAL A 68 -23.23 7.05 -16.55
C VAL A 68 -22.71 7.38 -15.16
N VAL A 69 -21.50 6.95 -14.86
CA VAL A 69 -20.80 7.26 -13.61
C VAL A 69 -19.51 7.99 -13.93
N ILE A 70 -19.30 9.14 -13.32
CA ILE A 70 -18.05 9.90 -13.40
C ILE A 70 -17.30 9.73 -12.09
N GLY A 71 -16.07 9.25 -12.16
CA GLY A 71 -15.29 8.96 -10.94
C GLY A 71 -13.80 8.96 -11.20
N ASP A 72 -13.02 8.74 -10.14
CA ASP A 72 -11.58 8.57 -10.25
C ASP A 72 -11.26 7.20 -10.86
N TYR A 73 -10.32 7.16 -11.80
CA TYR A 73 -9.89 5.92 -12.45
C TYR A 73 -9.19 4.94 -11.48
N ASN A 74 -8.77 5.38 -10.30
CA ASN A 74 -8.26 4.50 -9.25
C ASN A 74 -9.32 3.47 -8.82
N TYR A 75 -10.60 3.81 -8.86
CA TYR A 75 -11.68 2.85 -8.57
C TYR A 75 -11.74 1.67 -9.55
N LEU A 76 -11.12 1.80 -10.72
CA LEU A 76 -11.02 0.73 -11.72
C LEU A 76 -9.66 0.02 -11.66
N PHE A 77 -8.56 0.77 -11.54
CA PHE A 77 -7.20 0.27 -11.79
C PHE A 77 -6.36 0.05 -10.54
N ASP A 78 -6.62 0.77 -9.44
CA ASP A 78 -5.78 0.65 -8.24
C ASP A 78 -6.11 -0.64 -7.47
N PRO A 79 -5.13 -1.53 -7.23
CA PRO A 79 -5.38 -2.82 -6.57
C PRO A 79 -5.89 -2.71 -5.13
N VAL A 80 -5.71 -1.55 -4.47
CA VAL A 80 -6.13 -1.33 -3.08
C VAL A 80 -7.52 -0.71 -2.98
N VAL A 81 -7.82 0.25 -3.87
CA VAL A 81 -9.09 1.00 -3.80
C VAL A 81 -10.11 0.61 -4.87
N ARG A 82 -9.78 -0.35 -5.73
CA ARG A 82 -10.65 -0.86 -6.78
C ARG A 82 -12.01 -1.29 -6.20
N LEU A 83 -13.06 -0.88 -6.87
CA LEU A 83 -14.43 -1.22 -6.47
C LEU A 83 -14.80 -2.64 -6.95
N HIS A 84 -14.38 -3.64 -6.18
CA HIS A 84 -14.59 -5.06 -6.48
C HIS A 84 -16.07 -5.39 -6.75
N ARG A 85 -17.01 -4.76 -6.01
CA ARG A 85 -18.44 -4.98 -6.19
C ARG A 85 -18.96 -4.74 -7.61
N PHE A 86 -18.26 -3.90 -8.40
CA PHE A 86 -18.67 -3.57 -9.76
C PHE A 86 -17.84 -4.29 -10.83
N PHE A 87 -16.56 -4.56 -10.55
CA PHE A 87 -15.60 -4.94 -11.59
C PHE A 87 -15.04 -6.36 -11.46
N ASP A 88 -15.49 -7.15 -10.48
CA ASP A 88 -15.07 -8.55 -10.36
C ASP A 88 -15.90 -9.49 -11.23
N ALA A 89 -17.12 -9.12 -11.58
CA ALA A 89 -17.95 -9.82 -12.57
C ALA A 89 -17.81 -9.19 -13.95
N ALA A 90 -17.89 -10.02 -14.98
CA ALA A 90 -17.96 -9.52 -16.35
C ALA A 90 -19.26 -8.72 -16.55
N GLY A 91 -19.15 -7.55 -17.17
CA GLY A 91 -20.27 -6.67 -17.50
C GLY A 91 -19.99 -5.90 -18.77
N ASP A 92 -21.04 -5.36 -19.37
CA ASP A 92 -20.96 -4.54 -20.59
C ASP A 92 -20.59 -3.09 -20.21
N TRP A 93 -19.31 -2.87 -19.88
CA TRP A 93 -18.80 -1.56 -19.49
C TRP A 93 -18.12 -0.83 -20.63
N LEU A 94 -18.42 0.44 -20.80
CA LEU A 94 -17.68 1.36 -21.66
C LEU A 94 -16.93 2.37 -20.79
N PHE A 95 -15.61 2.41 -20.91
CA PHE A 95 -14.77 3.34 -20.15
C PHE A 95 -14.23 4.45 -21.03
N LEU A 96 -14.46 5.69 -20.64
CA LEU A 96 -13.82 6.88 -21.19
C LEU A 96 -12.83 7.42 -20.17
N ILE A 97 -11.54 7.30 -20.47
CA ILE A 97 -10.48 7.64 -19.53
C ILE A 97 -9.80 8.93 -20.01
N ASP A 98 -10.00 9.99 -19.24
CA ASP A 98 -9.29 11.25 -19.45
C ASP A 98 -7.83 11.14 -18.99
N GLU A 99 -6.95 11.92 -19.63
CA GLU A 99 -5.50 11.93 -19.33
C GLU A 99 -4.86 10.54 -19.32
N ALA A 100 -5.31 9.64 -20.18
CA ALA A 100 -4.89 8.23 -20.24
C ALA A 100 -3.37 8.05 -20.42
N HIS A 101 -2.67 9.07 -20.95
CA HIS A 101 -1.22 9.06 -21.09
C HIS A 101 -0.48 8.98 -19.73
N ASN A 102 -1.13 9.34 -18.63
CA ASN A 102 -0.59 9.22 -17.28
C ASN A 102 -0.70 7.80 -16.69
N LEU A 103 -1.54 6.92 -17.29
CA LEU A 103 -1.78 5.57 -16.77
C LEU A 103 -0.51 4.71 -16.61
N PRO A 104 0.48 4.72 -17.53
CA PRO A 104 1.68 3.91 -17.36
C PRO A 104 2.46 4.26 -16.09
N ASP A 105 2.63 5.55 -15.79
CA ASP A 105 3.35 5.99 -14.60
C ASP A 105 2.52 5.77 -13.32
N ARG A 106 1.21 5.97 -13.41
CA ARG A 106 0.28 5.64 -12.32
C ARG A 106 0.25 4.14 -12.02
N ALA A 107 0.19 3.29 -13.05
CA ALA A 107 0.25 1.84 -12.88
C ALA A 107 1.56 1.42 -12.20
N ARG A 108 2.71 1.98 -12.60
CA ARG A 108 3.98 1.72 -11.90
C ARG A 108 3.90 2.10 -10.42
N ALA A 109 3.30 3.25 -10.08
CA ALA A 109 3.14 3.67 -8.69
C ALA A 109 2.19 2.76 -7.91
N MET A 110 1.02 2.41 -8.48
CA MET A 110 0.00 1.56 -7.86
C MET A 110 0.51 0.14 -7.57
N TYR A 111 1.31 -0.41 -8.50
CA TYR A 111 1.88 -1.76 -8.36
C TYR A 111 3.30 -1.78 -7.79
N SER A 112 3.77 -0.65 -7.26
CA SER A 112 5.06 -0.54 -6.59
C SER A 112 4.90 -0.44 -5.09
N ALA A 113 5.75 -1.15 -4.36
CA ALA A 113 5.85 -1.03 -2.92
C ALA A 113 7.25 -0.57 -2.53
N GLY A 114 7.31 0.36 -1.60
CA GLY A 114 8.56 0.84 -1.03
C GLY A 114 8.72 0.36 0.42
N PHE A 115 9.90 -0.11 0.77
CA PHE A 115 10.21 -0.46 2.13
C PHE A 115 11.52 0.23 2.56
N ALA A 116 11.44 1.05 3.61
CA ALA A 116 12.58 1.77 4.14
C ALA A 116 13.17 1.04 5.35
N LYS A 117 14.49 0.93 5.41
CA LYS A 117 15.18 0.36 6.58
C LYS A 117 14.87 1.11 7.88
N SER A 118 14.61 2.41 7.82
CA SER A 118 14.19 3.21 8.99
C SER A 118 12.95 2.62 9.66
N ALA A 119 11.97 2.15 8.89
CA ALA A 119 10.76 1.52 9.42
C ALA A 119 11.07 0.28 10.29
N LEU A 120 12.05 -0.56 9.90
CA LEU A 120 12.51 -1.67 10.74
C LEU A 120 13.14 -1.20 12.05
N THR A 121 13.92 -0.13 11.98
CA THR A 121 14.60 0.42 13.17
C THR A 121 13.59 1.00 14.15
N ASP A 122 12.58 1.70 13.66
CA ASP A 122 11.52 2.29 14.47
C ASP A 122 10.63 1.23 15.10
N ALA A 123 10.26 0.20 14.34
CA ALA A 123 9.53 -0.96 14.86
C ALA A 123 10.33 -1.70 15.96
N LYS A 124 11.64 -1.90 15.75
CA LYS A 124 12.52 -2.51 16.79
C LYS A 124 12.57 -1.66 18.05
N ARG A 125 12.59 -0.33 17.91
CA ARG A 125 12.60 0.62 19.04
C ARG A 125 11.28 0.58 19.80
N ALA A 126 10.15 0.55 19.09
CA ALA A 126 8.81 0.47 19.67
C ALA A 126 8.59 -0.81 20.49
N LEU A 127 9.18 -1.94 20.09
CA LEU A 127 9.08 -3.21 20.83
C LEU A 127 9.90 -3.24 22.14
N GLY A 128 10.71 -2.24 22.44
CA GLY A 128 11.46 -2.15 23.69
C GLY A 128 12.51 -3.25 23.89
N ARG A 129 12.84 -3.57 25.15
CA ARG A 129 13.94 -4.49 25.53
C ARG A 129 13.56 -5.97 25.63
N GLY A 130 12.30 -6.35 25.45
CA GLY A 130 11.84 -7.74 25.55
C GLY A 130 12.39 -8.67 24.45
N LYS A 131 12.54 -9.96 24.76
CA LYS A 131 12.79 -10.99 23.74
C LYS A 131 11.44 -11.47 23.20
N SER A 132 11.17 -11.23 21.91
CA SER A 132 9.98 -11.73 21.23
C SER A 132 10.37 -12.35 19.88
N SER A 133 9.54 -13.25 19.38
CA SER A 133 9.71 -13.83 18.02
C SER A 133 9.74 -12.72 16.97
N LEU A 134 8.87 -11.72 17.11
CA LEU A 134 8.79 -10.55 16.23
C LEU A 134 10.12 -9.76 16.22
N LYS A 135 10.75 -9.53 17.39
CA LYS A 135 12.04 -8.85 17.44
C LYS A 135 13.16 -9.63 16.76
N THR A 136 13.11 -10.96 16.84
CA THR A 136 14.03 -11.83 16.12
C THR A 136 13.81 -11.74 14.61
N ALA A 137 12.56 -11.75 14.15
CA ALA A 137 12.21 -11.60 12.74
C ALA A 137 12.65 -10.23 12.20
N LEU A 138 12.36 -9.14 12.91
CA LEU A 138 12.83 -7.79 12.57
C LEU A 138 14.37 -7.69 12.47
N SER A 139 15.07 -8.40 13.37
CA SER A 139 16.54 -8.41 13.34
C SER A 139 17.10 -9.20 12.17
N ARG A 140 16.42 -10.28 11.74
CA ARG A 140 16.76 -11.01 10.50
C ARG A 140 16.53 -10.16 9.27
N ALA A 141 15.38 -9.48 9.18
CA ALA A 141 15.09 -8.57 8.09
C ALA A 141 16.12 -7.44 8.01
N ASP A 142 16.44 -6.79 9.12
CA ASP A 142 17.46 -5.72 9.19
C ASP A 142 18.84 -6.20 8.68
N ARG A 143 19.26 -7.40 9.08
CA ARG A 143 20.51 -8.01 8.62
C ARG A 143 20.47 -8.26 7.10
N ALA A 144 19.36 -8.78 6.58
CA ALA A 144 19.18 -9.01 5.16
C ALA A 144 19.28 -7.71 4.34
N PHE A 145 18.68 -6.62 4.82
CA PHE A 145 18.81 -5.30 4.20
C PHE A 145 20.25 -4.74 4.23
N LEU A 146 20.97 -4.95 5.34
CA LEU A 146 22.36 -4.53 5.44
C LEU A 146 23.24 -5.26 4.43
N GLU A 147 23.04 -6.56 4.27
CA GLU A 147 23.79 -7.37 3.33
C GLU A 147 23.45 -7.02 1.88
N ALA A 148 22.17 -6.88 1.55
CA ALA A 148 21.73 -6.41 0.23
C ALA A 148 22.33 -5.04 -0.11
N ARG A 149 22.40 -4.10 0.86
CA ARG A 149 23.02 -2.80 0.66
C ARG A 149 24.51 -2.90 0.29
N LYS A 150 25.27 -3.82 0.92
CA LYS A 150 26.67 -4.03 0.59
C LYS A 150 26.81 -4.50 -0.87
N GLN A 151 25.98 -5.47 -1.27
CA GLN A 151 26.00 -5.99 -2.64
C GLN A 151 25.59 -4.93 -3.67
N VAL A 152 24.55 -4.14 -3.40
CA VAL A 152 24.13 -3.02 -4.25
C VAL A 152 25.26 -1.99 -4.39
N ALA A 153 26.01 -1.71 -3.33
CA ALA A 153 27.15 -0.79 -3.39
C ALA A 153 28.29 -1.30 -4.31
N VAL A 154 28.43 -2.61 -4.45
CA VAL A 154 29.39 -3.23 -5.38
C VAL A 154 28.85 -3.22 -6.82
N LEU A 155 27.58 -3.58 -7.02
CA LEU A 155 26.94 -3.70 -8.34
C LEU A 155 26.69 -2.33 -9.00
N ALA A 156 26.35 -1.32 -8.19
CA ALA A 156 26.00 0.02 -8.64
C ALA A 156 26.63 1.09 -7.74
N PRO A 157 27.93 1.32 -7.81
CA PRO A 157 28.62 2.32 -6.99
C PRO A 157 28.10 3.73 -7.31
N ARG A 158 27.90 4.54 -6.27
CA ARG A 158 27.56 5.96 -6.43
C ARG A 158 28.81 6.76 -6.85
N ARG A 159 28.64 7.68 -7.79
CA ARG A 159 29.74 8.60 -8.17
C ARG A 159 30.20 9.38 -6.94
N GLY A 160 31.52 9.42 -6.71
CA GLY A 160 32.13 10.18 -5.62
C GLY A 160 32.08 9.55 -4.23
N VAL A 161 31.52 8.36 -4.08
CA VAL A 161 31.62 7.55 -2.86
C VAL A 161 32.54 6.38 -3.18
N SER A 162 33.76 6.39 -2.65
CA SER A 162 34.61 5.20 -2.69
C SER A 162 33.88 4.03 -2.05
N PRO A 163 33.97 2.81 -2.62
CA PRO A 163 33.45 1.63 -1.91
C PRO A 163 34.09 1.61 -0.52
N PRO A 164 33.36 1.17 0.51
CA PRO A 164 33.94 1.05 1.85
C PRO A 164 35.22 0.26 1.70
N ALA A 165 36.33 0.87 2.07
CA ALA A 165 37.65 0.22 2.03
C ALA A 165 37.48 -1.10 2.80
N ALA A 166 37.85 -2.21 2.19
CA ALA A 166 38.10 -3.43 2.92
C ALA A 166 39.04 -3.04 4.05
N ASP A 167 38.61 -3.08 5.30
CA ASP A 167 39.38 -2.67 6.44
C ASP A 167 40.68 -3.48 6.46
N ALA A 168 41.72 -2.86 5.91
CA ALA A 168 43.08 -3.31 6.05
C ALA A 168 43.58 -2.83 7.43
N ALA A 169 42.98 -3.32 8.48
CA ALA A 169 43.53 -3.20 9.81
C ALA A 169 43.13 -4.45 10.59
N GLY A 170 44.08 -5.38 10.68
CA GLY A 170 43.98 -6.55 11.52
C GLY A 170 43.75 -6.16 12.96
N GLN A 171 42.53 -6.26 13.43
CA GLN A 171 42.22 -6.54 14.80
C GLN A 171 41.41 -7.83 14.84
N THR A 172 42.12 -8.89 15.12
CA THR A 172 41.62 -10.21 15.48
C THR A 172 40.79 -10.08 16.76
N SER A 173 39.49 -9.86 16.59
CA SER A 173 38.54 -10.08 17.70
C SER A 173 38.26 -11.59 17.70
N LEU A 174 38.64 -12.23 18.82
CA LEU A 174 38.44 -13.62 19.15
C LEU A 174 36.95 -13.96 19.39
N LEU A 175 36.15 -13.88 18.35
CA LEU A 175 34.88 -14.59 18.18
C LEU A 175 34.81 -14.94 16.71
N GLU A 176 35.17 -16.18 16.37
CA GLU A 176 34.87 -16.79 15.08
C GLU A 176 33.37 -16.85 14.87
N GLU A 177 32.75 -15.72 14.47
CA GLU A 177 31.49 -15.77 13.77
C GLU A 177 31.80 -16.29 12.38
N THR A 178 31.49 -17.55 12.14
CA THR A 178 31.37 -18.09 10.79
C THR A 178 30.60 -17.07 9.95
N PRO A 179 31.17 -16.59 8.82
CA PRO A 179 30.46 -15.64 7.99
C PRO A 179 29.14 -16.30 7.57
N ALA A 180 28.02 -15.69 7.99
CA ALA A 180 26.72 -16.14 7.51
C ALA A 180 26.79 -16.17 5.97
N PRO A 181 26.31 -17.24 5.32
CA PRO A 181 26.36 -17.35 3.87
C PRO A 181 25.78 -16.09 3.27
N GLY A 182 26.55 -15.42 2.42
CA GLY A 182 26.17 -14.15 1.78
C GLY A 182 24.80 -14.31 1.14
N ILE A 183 23.97 -13.29 1.24
CA ILE A 183 22.68 -13.28 0.56
C ILE A 183 22.94 -13.39 -0.94
N ALA A 184 22.51 -14.47 -1.57
CA ALA A 184 22.55 -14.60 -3.00
C ALA A 184 21.45 -13.72 -3.61
N LEU A 185 21.84 -12.59 -4.20
CA LEU A 185 20.94 -11.82 -5.04
C LEU A 185 20.94 -12.42 -6.46
N PRO A 186 19.81 -12.45 -7.17
CA PRO A 186 19.75 -12.85 -8.56
C PRO A 186 20.53 -11.89 -9.45
N GLU A 187 20.80 -12.28 -10.70
CA GLU A 187 21.43 -11.38 -11.68
C GLU A 187 20.58 -10.10 -11.83
N PRO A 188 21.20 -8.92 -11.73
CA PRO A 188 20.47 -7.67 -11.86
C PRO A 188 20.04 -7.47 -13.32
N LEU A 189 18.79 -7.06 -13.50
CA LEU A 189 18.27 -6.65 -14.81
C LEU A 189 18.94 -5.36 -15.30
N LEU A 190 19.16 -4.42 -14.38
CA LEU A 190 19.79 -3.13 -14.63
C LEU A 190 20.44 -2.65 -13.32
N ALA A 191 21.64 -2.09 -13.43
CA ALA A 191 22.35 -1.44 -12.34
C ALA A 191 22.66 0.01 -12.73
N GLN A 192 22.20 0.96 -11.93
CA GLN A 192 22.47 2.38 -12.10
C GLN A 192 22.86 2.96 -10.73
N GLU A 193 23.64 3.99 -10.71
CA GLU A 193 24.17 4.75 -9.59
C GLU A 193 23.47 4.55 -8.22
N GLY A 194 23.91 3.56 -7.44
CA GLY A 194 23.34 3.22 -6.13
C GLY A 194 21.96 2.53 -6.15
N THR A 195 21.47 2.13 -7.31
CA THR A 195 20.19 1.43 -7.50
C THR A 195 20.40 0.20 -8.38
N VAL A 196 19.80 -0.91 -7.96
CA VAL A 196 19.82 -2.16 -8.71
C VAL A 196 18.38 -2.64 -8.90
N PHE A 197 18.06 -3.02 -10.13
CA PHE A 197 16.74 -3.54 -10.51
C PHE A 197 16.85 -5.05 -10.73
N PHE A 198 15.94 -5.79 -10.17
CA PHE A 198 15.83 -7.23 -10.36
C PHE A 198 14.49 -7.55 -11.05
N ARG A 199 14.47 -8.62 -11.85
CA ARG A 199 13.23 -9.11 -12.46
C ARG A 199 12.30 -9.70 -11.41
N GLU A 200 12.88 -10.37 -10.42
CA GLU A 200 12.17 -11.01 -9.33
C GLU A 200 12.71 -10.53 -7.99
N LEU A 201 11.83 -10.47 -7.00
CA LEU A 201 12.26 -10.09 -5.66
C LEU A 201 13.18 -11.17 -5.08
N PRO A 202 14.37 -10.82 -4.58
CA PRO A 202 15.29 -11.81 -4.03
C PRO A 202 14.67 -12.57 -2.85
N ASP A 203 14.66 -13.88 -2.89
CA ASP A 203 14.18 -14.78 -1.82
C ASP A 203 14.78 -14.44 -0.46
N ALA A 204 16.02 -14.02 -0.45
CA ALA A 204 16.75 -13.63 0.74
C ALA A 204 16.16 -12.40 1.46
N LEU A 205 15.44 -11.54 0.73
CA LEU A 205 14.67 -10.41 1.28
C LEU A 205 13.22 -10.81 1.58
N LEU A 206 12.60 -11.64 0.72
CA LEU A 206 11.22 -12.10 0.88
C LEU A 206 11.01 -12.93 2.14
N LYS A 207 11.83 -13.96 2.37
CA LYS A 207 11.68 -14.87 3.51
C LYS A 207 11.66 -14.17 4.88
N PRO A 208 12.59 -13.22 5.18
CA PRO A 208 12.52 -12.47 6.41
C PRO A 208 11.29 -11.54 6.53
N LEU A 209 10.78 -11.01 5.41
CA LEU A 209 9.59 -10.16 5.40
C LEU A 209 8.31 -10.97 5.62
N HIS A 210 8.17 -12.15 5.00
CA HIS A 210 7.04 -13.05 5.24
C HIS A 210 6.96 -13.50 6.71
N ALA A 211 8.11 -13.67 7.38
CA ALA A 211 8.13 -14.00 8.81
C ALA A 211 7.65 -12.85 9.72
N LEU A 212 7.39 -11.66 9.19
CA LEU A 212 6.78 -10.54 9.92
C LEU A 212 5.25 -10.53 9.84
N GLN A 213 4.67 -11.30 8.89
CA GLN A 213 3.22 -11.40 8.69
C GLN A 213 2.58 -12.53 9.52
N ALA A 214 3.38 -13.47 10.00
CA ALA A 214 2.96 -14.60 10.85
C ALA A 214 3.03 -14.22 12.34
#